data_e4afff78e3ef5fa6400cfa754e69c595
#
_entry.id   e4afff78e3ef5fa6400cfa754e69c595
#
_cell.length_a   1.000
_cell.length_b   1.000
_cell.length_c   1.000
_cell.angle_alpha   90.00
_cell.angle_beta   90.00
_cell.angle_gamma   90.00
#
_symmetry.space_group_name_H-M   'P 1'
#
loop_
_entity.id
_entity.type
_entity.pdbx_description
1 polymer ?
#
loop_
_entity_poly.entity_id
_entity_poly.type
_entity_poly.pdbx_seq_one_letter_code
_entity_poly.pdbx_strand_id
1 'polypeptide(L)'
;DLKCQGKLPVLIGGTGLYFKALTGGLSDMPSIPDDLRESLRQRLGIEGPEALHAELSRLDPEMALRLQVKDGQRILRALETHLHTGRSISSFQETRGPMIVDPARAKKIVVLPERPILHDRINRRFEIMLATGAIEEVQALMAMQPASDLPVMKAIGISSASDLSAL
;
A
#
# COMPACT_ATOMS: atom_id res chain seq x y z
N ASP A 1 8.02 10.37 25.72
CA ASP A 1 9.19 9.61 25.27
C ASP A 1 9.39 8.39 26.21
N LEU A 2 9.15 7.16 25.68
CA LEU A 2 9.22 5.92 26.45
C LEU A 2 10.64 5.64 26.98
N LYS A 3 11.67 6.05 26.24
CA LYS A 3 13.07 5.89 26.66
C LYS A 3 13.40 6.73 27.89
N CYS A 4 12.89 7.95 27.97
CA CYS A 4 13.08 8.81 29.15
C CYS A 4 12.39 8.24 30.39
N GLN A 5 11.39 7.35 30.20
CA GLN A 5 10.71 6.64 31.27
C GLN A 5 11.34 5.28 31.61
N GLY A 6 12.49 4.95 31.05
CA GLY A 6 13.14 3.65 31.23
C GLY A 6 12.37 2.46 30.62
N LYS A 7 11.41 2.72 29.73
CA LYS A 7 10.58 1.68 29.11
C LYS A 7 11.19 1.22 27.79
N LEU A 8 11.12 -0.09 27.52
CA LEU A 8 11.52 -0.67 26.26
C LEU A 8 10.33 -0.61 25.27
N PRO A 9 10.41 0.16 24.17
CA PRO A 9 9.36 0.14 23.15
C PRO A 9 9.41 -1.19 22.37
N VAL A 10 8.25 -1.85 22.24
CA VAL A 10 8.07 -3.05 21.44
C VAL A 10 7.13 -2.71 20.28
N LEU A 11 7.63 -2.88 19.05
CA LEU A 11 6.88 -2.61 17.83
C LEU A 11 6.47 -3.94 17.21
N ILE A 12 5.17 -4.16 17.03
CA ILE A 12 4.60 -5.39 16.47
C ILE A 12 3.83 -5.04 15.21
N GLY A 13 4.02 -5.81 14.14
CA GLY A 13 3.27 -5.64 12.90
C GLY A 13 3.81 -6.50 11.76
N GLY A 14 3.07 -6.50 10.64
CA GLY A 14 3.41 -7.25 9.42
C GLY A 14 3.91 -6.38 8.27
N THR A 15 3.81 -5.05 8.38
CA THR A 15 4.15 -4.12 7.30
C THR A 15 5.64 -3.77 7.31
N GLY A 16 6.43 -4.46 6.48
CA GLY A 16 7.88 -4.25 6.38
C GLY A 16 8.27 -2.79 6.07
N LEU A 17 7.42 -2.04 5.37
CA LEU A 17 7.66 -0.63 5.06
C LEU A 17 7.78 0.23 6.32
N TYR A 18 6.93 0.02 7.32
CA TYR A 18 7.02 0.78 8.58
C TYR A 18 8.28 0.45 9.37
N PHE A 19 8.69 -0.82 9.41
CA PHE A 19 9.97 -1.18 10.04
C PHE A 19 11.16 -0.58 9.28
N LYS A 20 11.11 -0.57 7.95
CA LYS A 20 12.12 0.11 7.12
C LYS A 20 12.15 1.61 7.40
N ALA A 21 10.99 2.25 7.51
CA ALA A 21 10.87 3.67 7.84
C ALA A 21 11.53 4.00 9.19
N LEU A 22 11.27 3.19 10.20
CA LEU A 22 11.80 3.40 11.55
C LEU A 22 13.32 3.21 11.63
N THR A 23 13.87 2.24 10.91
CA THR A 23 15.27 1.83 11.03
C THR A 23 16.18 2.32 9.90
N GLY A 24 15.63 2.76 8.79
CA GLY A 24 16.37 3.20 7.60
C GLY A 24 15.98 4.58 7.10
N GLY A 25 14.94 5.18 7.70
CA GLY A 25 14.30 6.39 7.20
C GLY A 25 13.45 6.13 5.96
N LEU A 26 12.48 7.00 5.72
CA LEU A 26 11.77 7.10 4.45
C LEU A 26 12.36 8.23 3.62
N SER A 27 12.31 8.07 2.32
CA SER A 27 12.62 9.15 1.39
C SER A 27 11.68 10.33 1.61
N ASP A 28 12.22 11.53 1.61
CA ASP A 28 11.42 12.75 1.70
C ASP A 28 10.79 13.01 0.33
N MET A 29 9.57 12.53 0.17
CA MET A 29 8.83 12.64 -1.08
C MET A 29 8.08 13.97 -1.13
N PRO A 30 8.06 14.65 -2.29
CA PRO A 30 7.32 15.91 -2.44
C PRO A 30 5.82 15.70 -2.21
N SER A 31 5.18 16.73 -1.63
CA SER A 31 3.73 16.79 -1.55
C SER A 31 3.18 17.10 -2.94
N ILE A 32 2.37 16.19 -3.47
CA ILE A 32 1.76 16.35 -4.81
C ILE A 32 0.41 17.04 -4.63
N PRO A 33 0.09 18.09 -5.42
CA PRO A 33 -1.23 18.73 -5.42
C PRO A 33 -2.34 17.73 -5.73
N ASP A 34 -3.47 17.90 -5.04
CA ASP A 34 -4.59 16.95 -5.16
C ASP A 34 -5.27 17.01 -6.54
N ASP A 35 -5.31 18.17 -7.17
CA ASP A 35 -5.82 18.37 -8.53
C ASP A 35 -5.02 17.59 -9.58
N LEU A 36 -3.69 17.64 -9.49
CA LEU A 36 -2.81 16.86 -10.37
C LEU A 36 -3.01 15.35 -10.14
N ARG A 37 -3.10 14.95 -8.87
CA ARG A 37 -3.32 13.54 -8.50
C ARG A 37 -4.66 13.02 -9.02
N GLU A 38 -5.71 13.80 -8.87
CA GLU A 38 -7.04 13.43 -9.34
C GLU A 38 -7.11 13.37 -10.86
N SER A 39 -6.55 14.36 -11.55
CA SER A 39 -6.46 14.36 -13.02
C SER A 39 -5.76 13.12 -13.56
N LEU A 40 -4.62 12.73 -12.99
CA LEU A 40 -3.89 11.54 -13.41
C LEU A 40 -4.63 10.23 -13.09
N ARG A 41 -5.39 10.17 -11.99
CA ARG A 41 -6.25 9.02 -11.67
C ARG A 41 -7.38 8.86 -12.69
N GLN A 42 -8.03 9.95 -13.06
CA GLN A 42 -9.08 9.94 -14.09
C GLN A 42 -8.50 9.48 -15.43
N ARG A 43 -7.33 10.00 -15.81
CA ARG A 43 -6.63 9.56 -17.02
C ARG A 43 -6.28 8.08 -16.98
N LEU A 44 -5.80 7.56 -15.85
CA LEU A 44 -5.55 6.12 -15.70
C LEU A 44 -6.80 5.27 -15.94
N GLY A 45 -7.97 5.76 -15.48
CA GLY A 45 -9.25 5.08 -15.68
C GLY A 45 -9.73 5.11 -17.14
N ILE A 46 -9.43 6.16 -17.88
CA ILE A 46 -9.91 6.38 -19.25
C ILE A 46 -8.92 5.82 -20.29
N GLU A 47 -7.64 6.16 -20.16
CA GLU A 47 -6.59 5.86 -21.14
C GLU A 47 -5.91 4.50 -20.87
N GLY A 48 -5.99 4.00 -19.63
CA GLY A 48 -5.30 2.79 -19.21
C GLY A 48 -3.84 2.99 -18.82
N PRO A 49 -3.23 1.99 -18.19
CA PRO A 49 -1.84 2.07 -17.72
C PRO A 49 -0.82 2.11 -18.87
N GLU A 50 -1.13 1.51 -20.02
CA GLU A 50 -0.26 1.45 -21.18
C GLU A 50 0.02 2.85 -21.75
N ALA A 51 -1.01 3.69 -21.87
CA ALA A 51 -0.88 5.06 -22.36
C ALA A 51 -0.03 5.92 -21.41
N LEU A 52 -0.29 5.80 -20.12
CA LEU A 52 0.47 6.52 -19.10
C LEU A 52 1.93 6.03 -19.03
N HIS A 53 2.17 4.73 -19.24
CA HIS A 53 3.53 4.20 -19.32
C HIS A 53 4.28 4.75 -20.54
N ALA A 54 3.61 4.87 -21.69
CA ALA A 54 4.20 5.48 -22.88
C ALA A 54 4.56 6.96 -22.66
N GLU A 55 3.74 7.71 -21.91
CA GLU A 55 4.06 9.07 -21.49
C GLU A 55 5.25 9.11 -20.56
N LEU A 56 5.26 8.25 -19.52
CA LEU A 56 6.39 8.13 -18.60
C LEU A 56 7.69 7.79 -19.33
N SER A 57 7.63 6.93 -20.36
CA SER A 57 8.79 6.55 -21.17
C SER A 57 9.42 7.73 -21.93
N ARG A 58 8.64 8.77 -22.23
CA ARG A 58 9.13 10.01 -22.84
C ARG A 58 9.69 10.97 -21.82
N LEU A 59 9.11 11.05 -20.63
CA LEU A 59 9.47 11.99 -19.58
C LEU A 59 10.61 11.48 -18.68
N ASP A 60 10.56 10.20 -18.33
CA ASP A 60 11.51 9.52 -17.45
C ASP A 60 11.78 8.09 -17.95
N PRO A 61 12.57 7.94 -19.04
CA PRO A 61 12.83 6.64 -19.66
C PRO A 61 13.43 5.62 -18.69
N GLU A 62 14.32 6.08 -17.82
CA GLU A 62 14.98 5.20 -16.85
C GLU A 62 14.00 4.61 -15.85
N MET A 63 13.08 5.43 -15.35
CA MET A 63 12.04 4.96 -14.43
C MET A 63 11.03 4.06 -15.14
N ALA A 64 10.66 4.38 -16.38
CA ALA A 64 9.74 3.56 -17.16
C ALA A 64 10.27 2.14 -17.38
N LEU A 65 11.57 2.00 -17.67
CA LEU A 65 12.22 0.67 -17.82
C LEU A 65 12.16 -0.20 -16.55
N ARG A 66 12.02 0.41 -15.39
CA ARG A 66 11.92 -0.31 -14.10
C ARG A 66 10.50 -0.74 -13.75
N LEU A 67 9.49 -0.21 -14.44
CA LEU A 67 8.10 -0.46 -14.15
C LEU A 67 7.46 -1.38 -15.18
N GLN A 68 6.59 -2.27 -14.70
CA GLN A 68 5.75 -3.04 -15.61
C GLN A 68 4.66 -2.15 -16.20
N VAL A 69 4.39 -2.32 -17.48
CA VAL A 69 3.41 -1.52 -18.25
C VAL A 69 2.01 -1.54 -17.63
N LYS A 70 1.64 -2.64 -16.95
CA LYS A 70 0.34 -2.81 -16.29
C LYS A 70 0.29 -2.33 -14.84
N ASP A 71 1.41 -1.87 -14.27
CA ASP A 71 1.45 -1.38 -12.88
C ASP A 71 1.03 0.10 -12.81
N GLY A 72 -0.28 0.32 -13.03
CA GLY A 72 -0.86 1.66 -13.09
C GLY A 72 -0.56 2.52 -11.85
N GLN A 73 -0.55 1.92 -10.65
CA GLN A 73 -0.28 2.69 -9.42
C GLN A 73 1.15 3.22 -9.36
N ARG A 74 2.14 2.41 -9.75
CA ARG A 74 3.53 2.87 -9.74
C ARG A 74 3.83 3.83 -10.87
N ILE A 75 3.24 3.62 -12.05
CA ILE A 75 3.33 4.54 -13.18
C ILE A 75 2.75 5.90 -12.77
N LEU A 76 1.55 5.90 -12.18
CA LEU A 76 0.88 7.10 -11.71
C LEU A 76 1.75 7.87 -10.73
N ARG A 77 2.31 7.17 -9.73
CA ARG A 77 3.18 7.80 -8.73
C ARG A 77 4.46 8.40 -9.34
N ALA A 78 5.04 7.76 -10.34
CA ALA A 78 6.21 8.29 -11.05
C ALA A 78 5.84 9.55 -11.86
N LEU A 79 4.71 9.52 -12.59
CA LEU A 79 4.21 10.67 -13.36
C LEU A 79 3.85 11.84 -12.45
N GLU A 80 3.11 11.63 -11.35
CA GLU A 80 2.79 12.65 -10.34
C GLU A 80 4.06 13.40 -9.92
N THR A 81 5.09 12.62 -9.55
CA THR A 81 6.35 13.20 -9.08
C THR A 81 7.07 13.96 -10.17
N HIS A 82 7.16 13.39 -11.37
CA HIS A 82 7.87 14.03 -12.49
C HIS A 82 7.17 15.30 -12.97
N LEU A 83 5.86 15.26 -13.16
CA LEU A 83 5.08 16.42 -13.62
C LEU A 83 5.08 17.58 -12.61
N HIS A 84 5.09 17.25 -11.32
CA HIS A 84 5.11 18.28 -10.28
C HIS A 84 6.50 18.89 -10.06
N THR A 85 7.56 18.10 -10.15
CA THR A 85 8.91 18.52 -9.72
C THR A 85 9.91 18.66 -10.85
N GLY A 86 9.62 18.14 -12.06
CA GLY A 86 10.56 18.01 -13.15
C GLY A 86 11.67 16.97 -12.93
N ARG A 87 11.57 16.14 -11.87
CA ARG A 87 12.61 15.19 -11.47
C ARG A 87 12.05 13.78 -11.38
N SER A 88 12.91 12.79 -11.67
CA SER A 88 12.58 11.40 -11.47
C SER A 88 12.29 11.07 -9.99
N ILE A 89 11.31 10.23 -9.75
CA ILE A 89 11.01 9.70 -8.41
C ILE A 89 12.22 8.99 -7.78
N SER A 90 13.08 8.37 -8.59
CA SER A 90 14.30 7.70 -8.12
C SER A 90 15.24 8.67 -7.40
N SER A 91 15.35 9.92 -7.88
CA SER A 91 16.20 10.94 -7.24
C SER A 91 15.79 11.26 -5.79
N PHE A 92 14.50 11.17 -5.47
CA PHE A 92 14.01 11.33 -4.11
C PHE A 92 14.20 10.07 -3.27
N GLN A 93 14.16 8.88 -3.89
CA GLN A 93 14.35 7.60 -3.20
C GLN A 93 15.80 7.36 -2.76
N GLU A 94 16.76 8.03 -3.36
CA GLU A 94 18.18 8.00 -2.97
C GLU A 94 18.44 8.75 -1.67
N THR A 95 17.63 9.77 -1.39
CA THR A 95 17.76 10.58 -0.16
C THR A 95 16.95 9.92 0.96
N ARG A 96 17.65 9.46 1.98
CA ARG A 96 17.01 8.86 3.16
C ARG A 96 16.76 9.94 4.22
N GLY A 97 15.55 9.94 4.74
CA GLY A 97 15.19 10.75 5.90
C GLY A 97 15.86 10.26 7.20
N PRO A 98 15.65 10.96 8.32
CA PRO A 98 16.27 10.60 9.59
C PRO A 98 15.77 9.24 10.08
N MET A 99 16.68 8.41 10.58
CA MET A 99 16.36 7.18 11.28
C MET A 99 15.82 7.50 12.67
N ILE A 100 14.67 6.93 13.01
CA ILE A 100 14.06 7.08 14.34
C ILE A 100 14.66 6.07 15.33
N VAL A 101 14.96 4.86 14.83
CA VAL A 101 15.51 3.76 15.61
C VAL A 101 16.84 3.33 15.00
N ASP A 102 17.90 3.36 15.78
CA ASP A 102 19.20 2.81 15.37
C ASP A 102 19.07 1.27 15.16
N PRO A 103 19.26 0.76 13.93
CA PRO A 103 19.12 -0.64 13.63
C PRO A 103 20.12 -1.55 14.35
N ALA A 104 21.28 -1.02 14.77
CA ALA A 104 22.28 -1.74 15.54
C ALA A 104 21.84 -1.96 17.00
N ARG A 105 20.99 -1.09 17.52
CA ARG A 105 20.45 -1.16 18.88
C ARG A 105 19.07 -1.81 18.94
N ALA A 106 18.47 -2.17 17.80
CA ALA A 106 17.16 -2.78 17.70
C ALA A 106 17.29 -4.31 17.68
N LYS A 107 16.60 -5.01 18.58
CA LYS A 107 16.43 -6.45 18.49
C LYS A 107 15.31 -6.75 17.50
N LYS A 108 15.64 -7.40 16.40
CA LYS A 108 14.67 -7.77 15.34
C LYS A 108 14.28 -9.23 15.54
N ILE A 109 12.98 -9.50 15.62
CA ILE A 109 12.41 -10.83 15.74
C ILE A 109 11.44 -11.01 14.58
N VAL A 110 11.62 -12.10 13.81
CA VAL A 110 10.72 -12.47 12.72
C VAL A 110 10.04 -13.77 13.10
N VAL A 111 8.70 -13.77 13.06
CA VAL A 111 7.90 -14.96 13.33
C VAL A 111 7.50 -15.58 11.99
N LEU A 112 8.08 -16.71 11.66
CA LEU A 112 7.84 -17.44 10.42
C LEU A 112 7.28 -18.83 10.75
N PRO A 113 5.95 -18.98 10.90
CA PRO A 113 5.34 -20.28 11.10
C PRO A 113 5.48 -21.14 9.83
N GLU A 114 5.52 -22.46 9.98
CA GLU A 114 5.45 -23.38 8.88
C GLU A 114 4.15 -23.19 8.07
N ARG A 115 4.24 -23.37 6.75
CA ARG A 115 3.10 -23.16 5.85
C ARG A 115 1.83 -23.92 6.25
N PRO A 116 1.89 -25.22 6.61
CA PRO A 116 0.68 -25.95 7.03
C PRO A 116 0.02 -25.32 8.25
N ILE A 117 0.81 -24.92 9.26
CA ILE A 117 0.30 -24.26 10.46
C ILE A 117 -0.34 -22.91 10.13
N LEU A 118 0.28 -22.16 9.20
CA LEU A 118 -0.24 -20.89 8.74
C LEU A 118 -1.58 -21.06 8.01
N HIS A 119 -1.69 -22.03 7.11
CA HIS A 119 -2.93 -22.34 6.39
C HIS A 119 -4.05 -22.76 7.33
N ASP A 120 -3.77 -23.63 8.31
CA ASP A 120 -4.75 -24.03 9.31
C ASP A 120 -5.28 -22.83 10.11
N ARG A 121 -4.38 -21.94 10.55
CA ARG A 121 -4.76 -20.71 11.26
C ARG A 121 -5.59 -19.77 10.41
N ILE A 122 -5.27 -19.64 9.10
CA ILE A 122 -6.03 -18.82 8.17
C ILE A 122 -7.43 -19.37 8.01
N ASN A 123 -7.57 -20.67 7.74
CA ASN A 123 -8.85 -21.32 7.55
C ASN A 123 -9.72 -21.20 8.81
N ARG A 124 -9.16 -21.55 9.96
CA ARG A 124 -9.86 -21.43 11.25
C ARG A 124 -10.30 -20.00 11.55
N ARG A 125 -9.45 -19.00 11.26
CA ARG A 125 -9.81 -17.59 11.42
C ARG A 125 -10.96 -17.21 10.50
N PHE A 126 -10.94 -17.68 9.26
CA PHE A 126 -12.00 -17.42 8.28
C PHE A 126 -13.34 -18.03 8.75
N GLU A 127 -13.34 -19.27 9.20
CA GLU A 127 -14.53 -19.92 9.77
C GLU A 127 -15.10 -19.14 10.96
N ILE A 128 -14.24 -18.68 11.87
CA ILE A 128 -14.65 -17.84 13.00
C ILE A 128 -15.26 -16.53 12.51
N MET A 129 -14.66 -15.88 11.52
CA MET A 129 -15.19 -14.63 10.94
C MET A 129 -16.58 -14.84 10.35
N LEU A 130 -16.81 -15.92 9.60
CA LEU A 130 -18.13 -16.26 9.07
C LEU A 130 -19.14 -16.50 10.21
N ALA A 131 -18.75 -17.25 11.23
CA ALA A 131 -19.63 -17.54 12.36
C ALA A 131 -19.94 -16.32 13.26
N THR A 132 -19.13 -15.25 13.17
CA THR A 132 -19.29 -14.03 13.97
C THR A 132 -19.88 -12.85 13.21
N GLY A 133 -20.44 -13.08 12.02
CA GLY A 133 -21.21 -12.06 11.29
C GLY A 133 -20.47 -11.31 10.20
N ALA A 134 -19.40 -11.90 9.61
CA ALA A 134 -18.67 -11.23 8.52
C ALA A 134 -19.54 -11.01 7.28
N ILE A 135 -20.49 -11.91 6.99
CA ILE A 135 -21.40 -11.76 5.86
C ILE A 135 -22.37 -10.60 6.10
N GLU A 136 -22.94 -10.54 7.29
CA GLU A 136 -23.87 -9.49 7.69
C GLU A 136 -23.19 -8.11 7.69
N GLU A 137 -21.91 -8.03 8.08
CA GLU A 137 -21.12 -6.80 8.01
C GLU A 137 -20.95 -6.34 6.55
N VAL A 138 -20.63 -7.25 5.63
CA VAL A 138 -20.51 -6.92 4.20
C VAL A 138 -21.87 -6.50 3.62
N GLN A 139 -22.95 -7.18 3.96
CA GLN A 139 -24.30 -6.81 3.52
C GLN A 139 -24.70 -5.41 4.00
N ALA A 140 -24.40 -5.08 5.27
CA ALA A 140 -24.64 -3.76 5.83
C ALA A 140 -23.81 -2.68 5.10
N LEU A 141 -22.53 -2.96 4.79
CA LEU A 141 -21.70 -2.07 4.01
C LEU A 141 -22.27 -1.85 2.60
N MET A 142 -22.66 -2.91 1.90
CA MET A 142 -23.22 -2.82 0.56
C MET A 142 -24.57 -2.06 0.53
N ALA A 143 -25.37 -2.18 1.58
CA ALA A 143 -26.61 -1.41 1.73
C ALA A 143 -26.38 0.11 1.80
N MET A 144 -25.19 0.55 2.20
CA MET A 144 -24.79 1.96 2.19
C MET A 144 -24.42 2.49 0.79
N GLN A 145 -24.39 1.62 -0.23
CA GLN A 145 -24.04 1.92 -1.62
C GLN A 145 -22.72 2.71 -1.75
N PRO A 146 -21.61 2.23 -1.16
CA PRO A 146 -20.34 2.94 -1.25
C PRO A 146 -19.87 3.02 -2.71
N ALA A 147 -19.21 4.13 -3.06
CA ALA A 147 -18.60 4.26 -4.39
C ALA A 147 -17.55 3.16 -4.60
N SER A 148 -17.53 2.57 -5.80
CA SER A 148 -16.71 1.39 -6.13
C SER A 148 -15.20 1.63 -6.06
N ASP A 149 -14.77 2.88 -6.14
CA ASP A 149 -13.37 3.31 -6.07
C ASP A 149 -12.86 3.49 -4.63
N LEU A 150 -13.75 3.48 -3.63
CA LEU A 150 -13.35 3.63 -2.24
C LEU A 150 -12.42 2.49 -1.79
N PRO A 151 -11.40 2.80 -0.94
CA PRO A 151 -10.47 1.80 -0.44
C PRO A 151 -11.14 0.62 0.28
N VAL A 152 -12.27 0.85 0.94
CA VAL A 152 -13.03 -0.20 1.63
C VAL A 152 -13.52 -1.28 0.66
N MET A 153 -13.88 -0.92 -0.58
CA MET A 153 -14.32 -1.87 -1.60
C MET A 153 -13.21 -2.81 -2.09
N LYS A 154 -11.95 -2.48 -1.81
CA LYS A 154 -10.76 -3.30 -2.12
C LYS A 154 -10.34 -4.19 -0.95
N ALA A 155 -11.08 -4.18 0.16
CA ALA A 155 -10.77 -5.03 1.31
C ALA A 155 -10.98 -6.51 0.94
N ILE A 156 -10.06 -7.34 1.44
CA ILE A 156 -10.10 -8.79 1.20
C ILE A 156 -11.41 -9.37 1.74
N GLY A 157 -12.12 -10.10 0.92
CA GLY A 157 -13.37 -10.77 1.28
C GLY A 157 -14.65 -10.04 0.84
N ILE A 158 -14.62 -8.74 0.53
CA ILE A 158 -15.82 -8.02 0.10
C ILE A 158 -16.34 -8.56 -1.24
N SER A 159 -15.48 -8.71 -2.25
CA SER A 159 -15.88 -9.29 -3.55
C SER A 159 -16.39 -10.73 -3.41
N SER A 160 -15.69 -11.56 -2.64
CA SER A 160 -16.09 -12.96 -2.42
C SER A 160 -17.38 -13.08 -1.62
N ALA A 161 -17.63 -12.19 -0.64
CA ALA A 161 -18.87 -12.21 0.15
C ALA A 161 -20.08 -11.64 -0.63
N SER A 162 -19.87 -10.69 -1.55
CA SER A 162 -20.92 -10.24 -2.45
C SER A 162 -21.34 -11.34 -3.44
N ASP A 163 -20.43 -12.19 -3.87
CA ASP A 163 -20.75 -13.36 -4.71
C ASP A 163 -21.54 -14.43 -3.94
N LEU A 164 -21.20 -14.63 -2.66
CA LEU A 164 -21.92 -15.56 -1.78
C LEU A 164 -23.31 -15.08 -1.36
N SER A 165 -23.56 -13.78 -1.33
CA SER A 165 -24.88 -13.22 -0.99
C SER A 165 -25.83 -13.19 -2.20
N ALA A 166 -25.37 -13.54 -3.39
CA ALA A 166 -26.16 -13.66 -4.62
C ALA A 166 -26.63 -15.09 -4.89
N LEU A 167 -26.25 -16.06 -4.05
CA LEU A 167 -26.71 -17.46 -4.04
C LEU A 167 -27.81 -17.68 -3.02
#